data_fddd16dd020ac86f18da0e339ac776db
#
_entry.id   fddd16dd020ac86f18da0e339ac776db
#
_cell.length_a   1.000
_cell.length_b   1.000
_cell.length_c   1.000
_cell.angle_alpha   90.00
_cell.angle_beta   90.00
_cell.angle_gamma   90.00
#
_symmetry.space_group_name_H-M   'P 1'
#
loop_
_entity.id
_entity.type
_entity.pdbx_description
1 polymer ?
#
loop_
_entity_poly.entity_id
_entity_poly.type
_entity_poly.pdbx_seq_one_letter_code
_entity_poly.pdbx_strand_id
1 'polypeptide(L)'
;KFRGIICEKCGVEVTKSNVRRERMGHIDLACPVAHIWFLKSLPSRIALAIDMKLKDVEKVLYFESFIVVEPGLTTLKPGQLLSEEALTKAQDEFGEDSFSAGIGAEAVRDILLNLDLQKEQKKLRDSLSENTEDVNDC
;
A
#
# COMPACT_ATOMS: atom_id res chain seq x y z
N LYS A 1 28.37 28.85 31.57
CA LYS A 1 27.62 29.53 32.62
C LYS A 1 26.15 29.07 32.68
N PHE A 2 25.49 28.79 31.56
CA PHE A 2 24.03 28.47 31.48
C PHE A 2 23.71 26.99 31.12
N ARG A 3 24.72 26.12 31.09
CA ARG A 3 24.55 24.70 30.74
C ARG A 3 23.65 23.99 31.79
N GLY A 4 22.67 23.24 31.32
CA GLY A 4 21.74 22.48 32.15
C GLY A 4 20.53 23.27 32.67
N ILE A 5 20.41 24.57 32.30
CA ILE A 5 19.22 25.35 32.64
C ILE A 5 18.09 24.98 31.70
N ILE A 6 16.93 24.67 32.25
CA ILE A 6 15.73 24.35 31.48
C ILE A 6 14.85 25.61 31.42
N CYS A 7 14.40 25.97 30.22
CA CYS A 7 13.46 27.06 30.04
C CYS A 7 12.08 26.70 30.62
N GLU A 8 11.60 27.48 31.57
CA GLU A 8 10.32 27.25 32.22
C GLU A 8 9.11 27.34 31.26
N LYS A 9 9.25 28.12 30.18
CA LYS A 9 8.16 28.31 29.20
C LYS A 9 8.07 27.17 28.14
N CYS A 10 9.18 26.67 27.66
CA CYS A 10 9.20 25.72 26.54
C CYS A 10 9.89 24.39 26.85
N GLY A 11 10.46 24.23 28.06
CA GLY A 11 11.11 22.98 28.47
C GLY A 11 12.46 22.69 27.79
N VAL A 12 12.98 23.60 26.98
CA VAL A 12 14.26 23.42 26.28
C VAL A 12 15.42 23.59 27.26
N GLU A 13 16.32 22.62 27.25
CA GLU A 13 17.58 22.65 28.02
C GLU A 13 18.67 23.38 27.26
N VAL A 14 19.43 24.23 27.95
CA VAL A 14 20.62 24.90 27.39
C VAL A 14 21.76 23.90 27.34
N THR A 15 22.14 23.48 26.13
CA THR A 15 23.21 22.51 25.87
C THR A 15 24.14 22.99 24.75
N LYS A 16 25.16 22.19 24.46
CA LYS A 16 26.03 22.44 23.31
C LYS A 16 25.31 22.19 21.99
N SER A 17 25.68 22.89 20.92
CA SER A 17 25.07 22.75 19.60
C SER A 17 25.23 21.36 18.97
N ASN A 18 26.27 20.61 19.34
CA ASN A 18 26.54 19.27 18.83
C ASN A 18 25.44 18.24 19.21
N VAL A 19 24.65 18.45 20.30
CA VAL A 19 23.55 17.56 20.67
C VAL A 19 22.51 17.40 19.56
N ARG A 20 22.38 18.40 18.71
CA ARG A 20 21.46 18.33 17.54
C ARG A 20 21.87 17.25 16.52
N ARG A 21 23.12 16.83 16.51
CA ARG A 21 23.67 15.77 15.65
C ARG A 21 23.84 14.44 16.37
N GLU A 22 23.94 14.46 17.68
CA GLU A 22 24.14 13.28 18.51
C GLU A 22 22.85 12.64 18.95
N ARG A 23 21.80 13.44 19.21
CA ARG A 23 20.50 12.95 19.64
C ARG A 23 19.72 12.45 18.45
N MET A 24 19.19 11.24 18.58
CA MET A 24 18.26 10.61 17.63
C MET A 24 16.84 10.94 18.00
N GLY A 25 16.00 11.18 17.00
CA GLY A 25 14.57 11.38 17.14
C GLY A 25 13.84 10.75 15.95
N HIS A 26 12.53 10.65 16.04
CA HIS A 26 11.68 10.14 14.97
C HIS A 26 10.38 10.93 14.91
N ILE A 27 9.71 10.80 13.78
CA ILE A 27 8.36 11.30 13.56
C ILE A 27 7.51 10.10 13.17
N ASP A 28 6.48 9.81 13.95
CA ASP A 28 5.51 8.79 13.61
C ASP A 28 4.55 9.32 12.55
N LEU A 29 4.37 8.57 11.48
CA LEU A 29 3.44 8.94 10.41
C LEU A 29 2.01 8.64 10.84
N ALA A 30 1.08 9.55 10.51
CA ALA A 30 -0.35 9.38 10.81
C ALA A 30 -0.99 8.24 9.99
N CYS A 31 -0.47 7.96 8.81
CA CYS A 31 -0.93 6.89 7.93
C CYS A 31 0.26 6.20 7.26
N PRO A 32 0.10 4.96 6.78
CA PRO A 32 1.15 4.26 6.04
C PRO A 32 1.50 5.00 4.74
N VAL A 33 2.76 4.89 4.35
CA VAL A 33 3.29 5.46 3.11
C VAL A 33 4.03 4.37 2.36
N ALA A 34 3.82 4.29 1.04
CA ALA A 34 4.54 3.34 0.19
C ALA A 34 6.00 3.76 0.04
N HIS A 35 6.93 2.82 0.28
CA HIS A 35 8.35 3.08 0.10
C HIS A 35 8.68 3.14 -1.39
N ILE A 36 9.34 4.22 -1.81
CA ILE A 36 9.64 4.51 -3.22
C ILE A 36 10.46 3.42 -3.91
N TRP A 37 11.37 2.75 -3.20
CA TRP A 37 12.17 1.66 -3.75
C TRP A 37 11.33 0.44 -4.17
N PHE A 38 10.22 0.19 -3.50
CA PHE A 38 9.33 -0.92 -3.83
C PHE A 38 8.20 -0.51 -4.78
N LEU A 39 7.91 0.78 -4.87
CA LEU A 39 6.88 1.33 -5.76
C LEU A 39 7.45 1.71 -7.14
N LYS A 40 8.47 2.58 -7.17
CA LYS A 40 8.99 3.20 -8.40
C LYS A 40 10.14 2.45 -9.06
N SER A 41 10.66 1.38 -8.45
CA SER A 41 11.65 0.53 -9.13
C SER A 41 11.04 -0.14 -10.37
N LEU A 42 11.85 -0.42 -11.36
CA LEU A 42 11.43 -1.16 -12.55
C LEU A 42 12.07 -2.56 -12.52
N PRO A 43 11.29 -3.62 -12.41
CA PRO A 43 9.83 -3.67 -12.22
C PRO A 43 9.38 -3.26 -10.79
N SER A 44 8.19 -2.67 -10.66
CA SER A 44 7.62 -2.33 -9.35
C SER A 44 7.29 -3.58 -8.54
N ARG A 45 7.91 -3.72 -7.37
CA ARG A 45 7.69 -4.89 -6.52
C ARG A 45 6.29 -4.93 -5.92
N ILE A 46 5.75 -3.77 -5.53
CA ILE A 46 4.37 -3.67 -5.03
C ILE A 46 3.39 -4.04 -6.14
N ALA A 47 3.53 -3.46 -7.32
CA ALA A 47 2.63 -3.72 -8.44
C ALA A 47 2.64 -5.20 -8.86
N LEU A 48 3.83 -5.84 -8.91
CA LEU A 48 3.96 -7.27 -9.20
C LEU A 48 3.31 -8.15 -8.12
N ALA A 49 3.48 -7.80 -6.83
CA ALA A 49 2.94 -8.61 -5.74
C ALA A 49 1.40 -8.64 -5.74
N ILE A 50 0.76 -7.56 -6.16
CA ILE A 50 -0.71 -7.46 -6.24
C ILE A 50 -1.27 -7.68 -7.67
N ASP A 51 -0.41 -8.08 -8.61
CA ASP A 51 -0.77 -8.34 -10.02
C ASP A 51 -1.48 -7.16 -10.70
N MET A 52 -0.92 -5.97 -10.54
CA MET A 52 -1.46 -4.73 -11.10
C MET A 52 -0.42 -3.96 -11.91
N LYS A 53 -0.88 -3.11 -12.82
CA LYS A 53 -0.01 -2.17 -13.52
C LYS A 53 0.43 -1.06 -12.56
N LEU A 54 1.69 -0.63 -12.66
CA LEU A 54 2.23 0.46 -11.82
C LEU A 54 1.35 1.73 -11.86
N LYS A 55 0.88 2.12 -13.04
CA LYS A 55 0.00 3.30 -13.20
C LYS A 55 -1.30 3.19 -12.40
N ASP A 56 -1.86 1.99 -12.28
CA ASP A 56 -3.10 1.77 -11.55
C ASP A 56 -2.86 1.80 -10.04
N VAL A 57 -1.74 1.23 -9.58
CA VAL A 57 -1.30 1.35 -8.19
C VAL A 57 -1.04 2.80 -7.81
N GLU A 58 -0.41 3.57 -8.70
CA GLU A 58 -0.17 5.01 -8.49
C GLU A 58 -1.47 5.81 -8.34
N LYS A 59 -2.50 5.52 -9.14
CA LYS A 59 -3.82 6.18 -9.00
C LYS A 59 -4.43 5.95 -7.62
N VAL A 60 -4.29 4.75 -7.07
CA VAL A 60 -4.77 4.43 -5.72
C VAL A 60 -3.96 5.19 -4.68
N LEU A 61 -2.63 5.14 -4.77
CA LEU A 61 -1.72 5.77 -3.82
C LEU A 61 -1.81 7.30 -3.80
N TYR A 62 -2.12 7.92 -4.94
CA TYR A 62 -2.29 9.37 -5.08
C TYR A 62 -3.74 9.83 -4.91
N PHE A 63 -4.61 8.99 -4.41
CA PHE A 63 -6.02 9.30 -4.09
C PHE A 63 -6.86 9.70 -5.32
N GLU A 64 -6.54 9.16 -6.49
CA GLU A 64 -7.31 9.38 -7.71
C GLU A 64 -8.42 8.34 -7.91
N SER A 65 -8.23 7.13 -7.40
CA SER A 65 -9.16 6.02 -7.56
C SER A 65 -9.22 5.13 -6.33
N PHE A 66 -10.39 4.58 -6.06
CA PHE A 66 -10.59 3.55 -5.05
C PHE A 66 -10.19 2.17 -5.60
N ILE A 67 -9.82 1.27 -4.73
CA ILE A 67 -9.52 -0.12 -5.06
C ILE A 67 -10.37 -1.06 -4.19
N VAL A 68 -10.91 -2.11 -4.80
CA VAL A 68 -11.63 -3.16 -4.09
C VAL A 68 -10.61 -4.05 -3.37
N VAL A 69 -10.64 -4.01 -2.04
CA VAL A 69 -9.79 -4.85 -1.18
C VAL A 69 -10.39 -6.23 -1.03
N GLU A 70 -11.67 -6.27 -0.70
CA GLU A 70 -12.42 -7.51 -0.51
C GLU A 70 -13.79 -7.40 -1.21
N PRO A 71 -14.04 -8.20 -2.26
CA PRO A 71 -15.27 -8.08 -3.04
C PRO A 71 -16.49 -8.71 -2.36
N GLY A 72 -16.30 -9.53 -1.33
CA GLY A 72 -17.38 -10.25 -0.68
C GLY A 72 -18.20 -11.10 -1.65
N LEU A 73 -19.54 -11.01 -1.56
CA LEU A 73 -20.47 -11.72 -2.42
C LEU A 73 -20.95 -10.88 -3.63
N THR A 74 -20.25 -9.81 -3.96
CA THR A 74 -20.60 -8.92 -5.08
C THR A 74 -19.99 -9.40 -6.39
N THR A 75 -20.40 -8.79 -7.50
CA THR A 75 -19.85 -9.04 -8.84
C THR A 75 -18.50 -8.34 -9.07
N LEU A 76 -18.01 -7.58 -8.09
CA LEU A 76 -16.75 -6.87 -8.17
C LEU A 76 -15.56 -7.85 -8.11
N LYS A 77 -14.45 -7.47 -8.72
CA LYS A 77 -13.22 -8.26 -8.69
C LYS A 77 -12.25 -7.66 -7.66
N PRO A 78 -11.50 -8.50 -6.93
CA PRO A 78 -10.44 -7.99 -6.06
C PRO A 78 -9.40 -7.23 -6.89
N GLY A 79 -8.94 -6.08 -6.38
CA GLY A 79 -8.03 -5.21 -7.11
C GLY A 79 -8.66 -4.34 -8.22
N GLN A 80 -9.97 -4.37 -8.38
CA GLN A 80 -10.69 -3.53 -9.33
C GLN A 80 -10.62 -2.06 -8.90
N LEU A 81 -10.33 -1.17 -9.85
CA LEU A 81 -10.37 0.28 -9.61
C LEU A 81 -11.79 0.81 -9.79
N LEU A 82 -12.18 1.68 -8.88
CA LEU A 82 -13.47 2.36 -8.90
C LEU A 82 -13.25 3.87 -8.82
N SER A 83 -13.99 4.61 -9.64
CA SER A 83 -14.16 6.06 -9.43
C SER A 83 -15.11 6.30 -8.25
N GLU A 84 -15.14 7.51 -7.71
CA GLU A 84 -16.05 7.88 -6.64
C GLU A 84 -17.52 7.62 -7.00
N GLU A 85 -17.92 7.96 -8.24
CA GLU A 85 -19.27 7.66 -8.75
C GLU A 85 -19.57 6.18 -8.87
N ALA A 86 -18.59 5.38 -9.31
CA ALA A 86 -18.73 3.94 -9.42
C ALA A 86 -18.81 3.26 -8.04
N LEU A 87 -18.06 3.79 -7.07
CA LEU A 87 -18.13 3.33 -5.69
C LEU A 87 -19.51 3.59 -5.09
N THR A 88 -20.05 4.80 -5.24
CA THR A 88 -21.39 5.15 -4.74
C THR A 88 -22.46 4.27 -5.36
N LYS A 89 -22.42 4.04 -6.67
CA LYS A 89 -23.35 3.12 -7.35
C LYS A 89 -23.25 1.69 -6.85
N ALA A 90 -22.03 1.20 -6.62
CA ALA A 90 -21.82 -0.13 -6.07
C ALA A 90 -22.34 -0.25 -4.62
N GLN A 91 -22.17 0.80 -3.82
CA GLN A 91 -22.73 0.85 -2.45
C GLN A 91 -24.26 0.88 -2.46
N ASP A 92 -24.87 1.61 -3.38
CA ASP A 92 -26.34 1.66 -3.55
C ASP A 92 -26.90 0.30 -4.03
N GLU A 93 -26.17 -0.40 -4.91
CA GLU A 93 -26.61 -1.68 -5.50
C GLU A 93 -26.41 -2.86 -4.54
N PHE A 94 -25.25 -2.96 -3.90
CA PHE A 94 -24.87 -4.13 -3.08
C PHE A 94 -24.98 -3.89 -1.57
N GLY A 95 -25.05 -2.64 -1.13
CA GLY A 95 -24.95 -2.23 0.27
C GLY A 95 -23.51 -1.91 0.69
N GLU A 96 -23.37 -0.99 1.64
CA GLU A 96 -22.04 -0.51 2.12
C GLU A 96 -21.19 -1.62 2.74
N ASP A 97 -21.83 -2.58 3.43
CA ASP A 97 -21.14 -3.65 4.15
C ASP A 97 -20.89 -4.91 3.29
N SER A 98 -21.32 -4.92 2.03
CA SER A 98 -21.21 -6.10 1.16
C SER A 98 -19.84 -6.33 0.58
N PHE A 99 -19.02 -5.29 0.49
CA PHE A 99 -17.65 -5.33 0.00
C PHE A 99 -16.79 -4.28 0.70
N SER A 100 -15.47 -4.44 0.64
CA SER A 100 -14.51 -3.48 1.17
C SER A 100 -13.73 -2.84 0.03
N ALA A 101 -13.78 -1.52 -0.04
CA ALA A 101 -12.96 -0.72 -0.95
C ALA A 101 -12.23 0.36 -0.14
N GLY A 102 -11.03 0.70 -0.58
CA GLY A 102 -10.20 1.69 0.07
C GLY A 102 -9.45 2.57 -0.92
N ILE A 103 -8.75 3.55 -0.40
CA ILE A 103 -7.94 4.48 -1.17
C ILE A 103 -6.61 4.74 -0.45
N GLY A 104 -5.57 5.08 -1.20
CA GLY A 104 -4.26 5.40 -0.64
C GLY A 104 -3.43 4.19 -0.26
N ALA A 105 -2.31 4.43 0.44
CA ALA A 105 -1.36 3.40 0.81
C ALA A 105 -1.94 2.40 1.83
N GLU A 106 -2.93 2.78 2.60
CA GLU A 106 -3.60 1.90 3.57
C GLU A 106 -4.31 0.76 2.85
N ALA A 107 -5.08 1.05 1.79
CA ALA A 107 -5.75 0.03 0.98
C ALA A 107 -4.76 -0.94 0.33
N VAL A 108 -3.66 -0.44 -0.23
CA VAL A 108 -2.59 -1.27 -0.81
C VAL A 108 -1.93 -2.14 0.25
N ARG A 109 -1.70 -1.61 1.45
CA ARG A 109 -1.18 -2.37 2.60
C ARG A 109 -2.11 -3.51 2.98
N ASP A 110 -3.41 -3.27 3.06
CA ASP A 110 -4.40 -4.28 3.43
C ASP A 110 -4.44 -5.42 2.40
N ILE A 111 -4.38 -5.10 1.10
CA ILE A 111 -4.26 -6.09 0.04
C ILE A 111 -3.00 -6.93 0.22
N LEU A 112 -1.84 -6.31 0.48
CA LEU A 112 -0.57 -7.00 0.69
C LEU A 112 -0.59 -7.90 1.93
N LEU A 113 -1.23 -7.48 3.02
CA LEU A 113 -1.35 -8.27 4.25
C LEU A 113 -2.27 -9.49 4.07
N ASN A 114 -3.27 -9.39 3.20
CA ASN A 114 -4.20 -10.47 2.91
C ASN A 114 -3.68 -11.47 1.86
N LEU A 115 -2.50 -11.21 1.26
CA LEU A 115 -1.89 -12.13 0.31
C LEU A 115 -1.38 -13.40 0.98
N ASP A 116 -1.84 -14.55 0.49
CA ASP A 116 -1.26 -15.85 0.80
C ASP A 116 -0.10 -16.15 -0.16
N LEU A 117 1.12 -15.92 0.31
CA LEU A 117 2.34 -16.07 -0.48
C LEU A 117 2.55 -17.49 -0.99
N GLN A 118 2.15 -18.51 -0.22
CA GLN A 118 2.31 -19.92 -0.62
C GLN A 118 1.36 -20.27 -1.75
N LYS A 119 0.13 -19.80 -1.66
CA LYS A 119 -0.88 -19.99 -2.70
C LYS A 119 -0.50 -19.30 -4.00
N GLU A 120 -0.06 -18.04 -3.93
CA GLU A 120 0.40 -17.30 -5.11
C GLU A 120 1.66 -17.91 -5.72
N GLN A 121 2.60 -18.36 -4.92
CA GLN A 121 3.79 -19.07 -5.42
C GLN A 121 3.42 -20.34 -6.18
N LYS A 122 2.48 -21.13 -5.66
CA LYS A 122 2.00 -22.33 -6.33
C LYS A 122 1.33 -22.01 -7.66
N LYS A 123 0.42 -21.04 -7.67
CA LYS A 123 -0.29 -20.56 -8.86
C LYS A 123 0.69 -20.12 -9.96
N LEU A 124 1.73 -19.35 -9.60
CA LEU A 124 2.75 -18.91 -10.55
C LEU A 124 3.60 -20.07 -11.10
N ARG A 125 3.94 -21.06 -10.28
CA ARG A 125 4.64 -22.26 -10.73
C ARG A 125 3.82 -23.09 -11.69
N ASP A 126 2.54 -23.28 -11.39
CA ASP A 126 1.61 -24.03 -12.26
C ASP A 126 1.47 -23.33 -13.61
N SER A 127 1.30 -22.01 -13.64
CA SER A 127 1.24 -21.20 -14.87
C SER A 127 2.54 -21.28 -15.70
N LEU A 128 3.70 -21.35 -15.05
CA LEU A 128 4.99 -21.49 -15.76
C LEU A 128 5.14 -22.90 -16.36
N SER A 129 4.65 -23.95 -15.69
CA SER A 129 4.70 -25.31 -16.22
C SER A 129 3.80 -25.48 -17.43
N GLU A 130 2.60 -24.93 -17.41
CA GLU A 130 1.67 -24.92 -18.55
C GLU A 130 2.27 -24.22 -19.77
N ASN A 131 2.89 -23.04 -19.59
CA ASN A 131 3.52 -22.31 -20.69
C ASN A 131 4.78 -23.00 -21.27
N THR A 132 5.43 -23.91 -20.54
CA THR A 132 6.57 -24.68 -21.04
C THR A 132 6.14 -25.90 -21.85
N GLU A 133 4.96 -26.43 -21.65
CA GLU A 133 4.40 -27.52 -22.44
C GLU A 133 4.03 -27.05 -23.88
N ASP A 134 3.49 -25.83 -24.01
CA ASP A 134 3.13 -25.24 -25.31
C ASP A 134 4.34 -24.92 -26.22
N VAL A 135 5.55 -24.83 -25.69
CA VAL A 135 6.77 -24.54 -26.45
C VAL A 135 7.41 -25.83 -27.04
N ASN A 136 7.05 -26.98 -26.52
CA ASN A 136 7.63 -28.28 -26.97
C ASN A 136 6.85 -28.97 -28.10
N ASP A 137 5.72 -28.38 -28.52
CA ASP A 137 4.88 -28.91 -29.61
C ASP A 137 5.09 -28.21 -30.99
N CYS A 138 6.24 -27.52 -31.16
CA CYS A 138 6.64 -26.94 -32.45
C CYS A 138 7.89 -27.59 -33.02
#